data_3ab7a5043971e073c164d3c8d84eaab4
#
_entry.id   3ab7a5043971e073c164d3c8d84eaab4
#
_cell.length_a   1.000
_cell.length_b   1.000
_cell.length_c   1.000
_cell.angle_alpha   90.00
_cell.angle_beta   90.00
_cell.angle_gamma   90.00
#
_symmetry.space_group_name_H-M   'P 1'
#
loop_
_entity.id
_entity.type
_entity.pdbx_description
1 polymer ?
#
loop_
_entity_poly.entity_id
_entity_poly.type
_entity_poly.pdbx_seq_one_letter_code
_entity_poly.pdbx_strand_id
1 'polypeptide(L)'
;NKTPPLDKQVVLVAGSDHRGAFYGLQSLRQLIRPHAKGAEIGGVQIVDWPYKPFRGVKLFLPGCDHIPFFKRFLRDFMALYKFNELILEMNAGMRLDRHPELAAGWIEFAKDLNYSRRDRPQGPGAQFQDSAHHDTADGRVLEKSEVEEIIRCATENYIEVIPELPSLTHSYYLLTRHRELAEIQAAEWPDTYCPSNPKSYELLFDVFEEYVEVMKPRILHIGHDEWRMPVGVCPRCRGKDQTELFIEDLNRIYSYLSAKGIRVAIWGDHLMERVRGRGPESKISPSGYQYQSPGALSPDQVKRHVPKDILIFNWFWQDEDSHGDAGLGGEKND
;
A
#
# COMPACT_ATOMS: atom_id res chain seq x y z
N ASN A 1 24.31 35.48 -7.27
CA ASN A 1 23.11 35.73 -6.48
C ASN A 1 23.47 36.69 -5.35
N LYS A 2 23.13 37.96 -5.52
CA LYS A 2 23.30 38.96 -4.44
C LYS A 2 22.02 38.93 -3.62
N THR A 3 22.11 38.52 -2.36
CA THR A 3 21.06 38.71 -1.37
C THR A 3 20.82 40.22 -1.25
N PRO A 4 19.59 40.75 -1.36
CA PRO A 4 19.33 42.16 -1.18
C PRO A 4 19.69 42.58 0.24
N PRO A 5 20.17 43.83 0.46
CA PRO A 5 20.44 44.34 1.80
C PRO A 5 19.13 44.42 2.59
N LEU A 6 19.09 43.79 3.76
CA LEU A 6 17.93 43.65 4.64
C LEU A 6 17.80 44.90 5.54
N ASP A 7 17.55 46.07 4.96
CA ASP A 7 17.16 47.24 5.70
C ASP A 7 15.68 47.27 6.11
N LYS A 8 14.91 46.21 5.73
CA LYS A 8 13.50 46.05 6.07
C LYS A 8 13.26 44.62 6.52
N GLN A 9 12.32 44.44 7.42
CA GLN A 9 11.83 43.12 7.80
C GLN A 9 11.17 42.46 6.57
N VAL A 10 11.91 41.61 5.87
CA VAL A 10 11.49 40.96 4.64
C VAL A 10 11.52 39.46 4.88
N VAL A 11 10.43 38.78 4.52
CA VAL A 11 10.39 37.33 4.43
C VAL A 11 10.48 36.95 2.96
N LEU A 12 11.54 36.22 2.60
CA LEU A 12 11.74 35.68 1.26
C LEU A 12 11.63 34.16 1.30
N VAL A 13 10.69 33.59 0.52
CA VAL A 13 10.58 32.16 0.28
C VAL A 13 10.83 31.93 -1.20
N ALA A 14 11.81 31.10 -1.52
CA ALA A 14 12.15 30.75 -2.90
C ALA A 14 12.30 29.22 -3.04
N GLY A 15 11.87 28.69 -4.16
CA GLY A 15 12.05 27.28 -4.52
C GLY A 15 12.55 27.16 -5.96
N SER A 16 13.17 26.05 -6.33
CA SER A 16 13.56 25.75 -7.71
C SER A 16 12.35 25.55 -8.64
N ASP A 17 11.21 25.22 -8.05
CA ASP A 17 9.92 25.02 -8.70
C ASP A 17 8.76 25.33 -7.72
N HIS A 18 7.52 25.17 -8.15
CA HIS A 18 6.33 25.40 -7.33
C HIS A 18 6.30 24.51 -6.09
N ARG A 19 6.73 23.24 -6.20
CA ARG A 19 6.79 22.29 -5.08
C ARG A 19 7.85 22.74 -4.07
N GLY A 20 9.02 23.16 -4.53
CA GLY A 20 10.07 23.72 -3.67
C GLY A 20 9.63 24.98 -2.93
N ALA A 21 8.93 25.90 -3.61
CA ALA A 21 8.35 27.08 -2.97
C ALA A 21 7.29 26.71 -1.91
N PHE A 22 6.42 25.73 -2.21
CA PHE A 22 5.46 25.19 -1.26
C PHE A 22 6.14 24.62 -0.01
N TYR A 23 7.21 23.84 -0.16
CA TYR A 23 7.96 23.30 0.98
C TYR A 23 8.67 24.40 1.78
N GLY A 24 9.13 25.46 1.12
CA GLY A 24 9.64 26.65 1.80
C GLY A 24 8.58 27.34 2.67
N LEU A 25 7.33 27.41 2.18
CA LEU A 25 6.20 27.89 2.98
C LEU A 25 5.90 26.99 4.17
N GLN A 26 6.05 25.66 4.04
CA GLN A 26 5.89 24.77 5.19
C GLN A 26 6.97 24.99 6.25
N SER A 27 8.23 25.25 5.84
CA SER A 27 9.28 25.67 6.79
C SER A 27 8.93 26.99 7.47
N LEU A 28 8.46 27.96 6.72
CA LEU A 28 8.01 29.26 7.27
C LEU A 28 6.90 29.07 8.31
N ARG A 29 5.89 28.24 8.03
CA ARG A 29 4.80 27.93 8.98
C ARG A 29 5.33 27.41 10.32
N GLN A 30 6.39 26.60 10.32
CA GLN A 30 6.99 26.04 11.53
C GLN A 30 7.83 27.05 12.32
N LEU A 31 8.23 28.16 11.71
CA LEU A 31 9.00 29.23 12.36
C LEU A 31 8.11 30.27 13.04
N ILE A 32 6.82 30.33 12.70
CA ILE A 32 5.88 31.26 13.28
C ILE A 32 5.62 30.91 14.75
N ARG A 33 5.86 31.87 15.64
CA ARG A 33 5.63 31.73 17.07
C ARG A 33 4.58 32.71 17.54
N PRO A 34 3.71 32.33 18.49
CA PRO A 34 2.81 33.27 19.13
C PRO A 34 3.61 34.38 19.87
N HIS A 35 3.13 35.60 19.76
CA HIS A 35 3.67 36.77 20.50
C HIS A 35 2.52 37.60 21.05
N ALA A 36 2.75 38.34 22.11
CA ALA A 36 1.71 39.13 22.81
C ALA A 36 0.94 40.12 21.91
N LYS A 37 1.54 40.57 20.81
CA LYS A 37 0.95 41.50 19.82
C LYS A 37 0.63 40.83 18.48
N GLY A 38 0.54 39.48 18.45
CA GLY A 38 0.25 38.74 17.22
C GLY A 38 1.17 37.52 17.03
N ALA A 39 2.03 37.53 16.01
CA ALA A 39 2.98 36.46 15.71
C ALA A 39 4.35 37.06 15.38
N GLU A 40 5.39 36.32 15.65
CA GLU A 40 6.76 36.66 15.31
C GLU A 40 7.49 35.54 14.59
N ILE A 41 8.50 35.91 13.83
CA ILE A 41 9.46 35.03 13.20
C ILE A 41 10.85 35.55 13.52
N GLY A 42 11.70 34.72 14.12
CA GLY A 42 13.11 35.03 14.32
C GLY A 42 13.85 35.16 12.98
N GLY A 43 14.78 36.11 12.91
CA GLY A 43 15.67 36.26 11.75
C GLY A 43 16.45 34.94 11.52
N VAL A 44 16.31 34.33 10.35
CA VAL A 44 16.94 33.07 10.01
C VAL A 44 17.17 32.96 8.50
N GLN A 45 18.21 32.26 8.11
CA GLN A 45 18.46 31.84 6.75
C GLN A 45 18.43 30.32 6.71
N ILE A 46 17.56 29.74 5.87
CA ILE A 46 17.42 28.28 5.68
C ILE A 46 17.67 27.98 4.21
N VAL A 47 18.52 26.98 3.97
CA VAL A 47 18.70 26.33 2.66
C VAL A 47 18.44 24.85 2.87
N ASP A 48 17.44 24.32 2.19
CA ASP A 48 16.93 22.97 2.44
C ASP A 48 16.61 22.24 1.13
N TRP A 49 16.81 20.94 1.13
CA TRP A 49 16.44 20.04 0.04
C TRP A 49 16.08 18.67 0.61
N PRO A 50 15.24 17.87 -0.08
CA PRO A 50 14.86 16.54 0.41
C PRO A 50 16.06 15.58 0.38
N TYR A 51 16.32 14.91 1.50
CA TYR A 51 17.34 13.85 1.59
C TYR A 51 16.98 12.65 0.70
N LYS A 52 15.69 12.29 0.65
CA LYS A 52 15.15 11.25 -0.23
C LYS A 52 14.06 11.82 -1.13
N PRO A 53 14.04 11.43 -2.42
CA PRO A 53 12.99 11.88 -3.33
C PRO A 53 11.60 11.35 -2.92
N PHE A 54 11.51 10.10 -2.52
CA PHE A 54 10.29 9.48 -2.01
C PHE A 54 10.19 9.64 -0.49
N ARG A 55 9.11 10.25 -0.02
CA ARG A 55 8.80 10.43 1.40
C ARG A 55 7.31 10.16 1.59
N GLY A 56 7.00 8.88 1.75
CA GLY A 56 5.62 8.41 1.73
C GLY A 56 5.15 7.86 3.08
N VAL A 57 3.85 7.76 3.18
CA VAL A 57 3.13 7.05 4.24
C VAL A 57 2.16 6.09 3.59
N LYS A 58 2.02 4.88 4.12
CA LYS A 58 0.95 3.96 3.74
C LYS A 58 -0.19 4.07 4.75
N LEU A 59 -1.41 4.25 4.26
CA LEU A 59 -2.63 4.32 5.05
C LEU A 59 -3.74 3.52 4.35
N PHE A 60 -4.79 3.21 5.12
CA PHE A 60 -6.04 2.68 4.57
C PHE A 60 -6.97 3.83 4.14
N LEU A 61 -7.84 3.55 3.18
CA LEU A 61 -8.90 4.47 2.81
C LEU A 61 -9.79 4.72 4.03
N PRO A 62 -10.02 5.99 4.44
CA PRO A 62 -10.83 6.29 5.61
C PRO A 62 -12.31 5.98 5.38
N GLY A 63 -13.05 5.74 6.44
CA GLY A 63 -14.50 5.77 6.41
C GLY A 63 -15.02 7.20 6.18
N CYS A 64 -16.31 7.32 5.79
CA CYS A 64 -16.90 8.62 5.40
C CYS A 64 -16.86 9.68 6.50
N ASP A 65 -17.08 9.29 7.75
CA ASP A 65 -17.06 10.22 8.89
C ASP A 65 -15.64 10.71 9.22
N HIS A 66 -14.63 9.99 8.74
CA HIS A 66 -13.21 10.32 8.96
C HIS A 66 -12.58 11.16 7.84
N ILE A 67 -13.25 11.41 6.73
CA ILE A 67 -12.73 12.23 5.62
C ILE A 67 -12.25 13.62 6.10
N PRO A 68 -12.99 14.36 6.96
CA PRO A 68 -12.51 15.65 7.44
C PRO A 68 -11.21 15.56 8.24
N PHE A 69 -11.07 14.51 9.07
CA PHE A 69 -9.84 14.26 9.81
C PHE A 69 -8.70 13.88 8.87
N PHE A 70 -8.95 13.00 7.90
CA PHE A 70 -7.96 12.55 6.93
C PHE A 70 -7.41 13.72 6.11
N LYS A 71 -8.27 14.62 5.64
CA LYS A 71 -7.86 15.84 4.94
C LYS A 71 -7.01 16.77 5.82
N ARG A 72 -7.34 16.89 7.12
CA ARG A 72 -6.46 17.63 8.05
C ARG A 72 -5.10 16.95 8.19
N PHE A 73 -5.06 15.62 8.27
CA PHE A 73 -3.82 14.86 8.33
C PHE A 73 -2.94 15.12 7.10
N LEU A 74 -3.52 15.11 5.89
CA LEU A 74 -2.79 15.42 4.66
C LEU A 74 -2.21 16.85 4.70
N ARG A 75 -3.02 17.83 5.07
CA ARG A 75 -2.65 19.24 5.04
C ARG A 75 -1.75 19.67 6.21
N ASP A 76 -2.08 19.24 7.42
CA ASP A 76 -1.50 19.76 8.64
C ASP A 76 -0.39 18.87 9.21
N PHE A 77 -0.26 17.62 8.71
CA PHE A 77 0.83 16.74 9.04
C PHE A 77 1.69 16.42 7.81
N MET A 78 1.17 15.70 6.82
CA MET A 78 1.98 15.26 5.69
C MET A 78 2.62 16.44 4.94
N ALA A 79 1.81 17.41 4.55
CA ALA A 79 2.32 18.61 3.85
C ALA A 79 3.29 19.40 4.73
N LEU A 80 2.97 19.61 6.01
CA LEU A 80 3.80 20.35 6.94
C LEU A 80 5.19 19.75 7.10
N TYR A 81 5.27 18.42 7.16
CA TYR A 81 6.53 17.67 7.26
C TYR A 81 7.10 17.26 5.90
N LYS A 82 6.55 17.82 4.81
CA LYS A 82 7.05 17.68 3.44
C LYS A 82 7.03 16.24 2.91
N PHE A 83 6.09 15.42 3.37
CA PHE A 83 5.76 14.17 2.70
C PHE A 83 5.19 14.46 1.31
N ASN A 84 5.51 13.61 0.34
CA ASN A 84 5.11 13.82 -1.04
C ASN A 84 4.38 12.64 -1.69
N GLU A 85 4.27 11.53 -0.97
CA GLU A 85 3.61 10.32 -1.47
C GLU A 85 2.67 9.76 -0.41
N LEU A 86 1.52 9.25 -0.85
CA LEU A 86 0.56 8.53 -0.04
C LEU A 86 0.22 7.22 -0.74
N ILE A 87 0.64 6.09 -0.18
CA ILE A 87 0.12 4.79 -0.59
C ILE A 87 -1.20 4.60 0.15
N LEU A 88 -2.28 4.48 -0.61
CA LEU A 88 -3.63 4.39 -0.08
C LEU A 88 -4.25 3.05 -0.44
N GLU A 89 -4.39 2.17 0.55
CA GLU A 89 -5.01 0.86 0.35
C GLU A 89 -6.53 1.01 0.20
N MET A 90 -7.06 0.57 -0.93
CA MET A 90 -8.41 0.86 -1.37
C MET A 90 -9.38 -0.30 -1.12
N ASN A 91 -8.95 -1.55 -1.38
CA ASN A 91 -9.83 -2.72 -1.33
C ASN A 91 -11.15 -2.49 -2.10
N ALA A 92 -12.31 -2.82 -1.52
CA ALA A 92 -13.62 -2.40 -2.03
C ALA A 92 -14.21 -1.24 -1.19
N GLY A 93 -13.36 -0.33 -0.73
CA GLY A 93 -13.78 0.81 0.11
C GLY A 93 -14.41 1.96 -0.67
N MET A 94 -14.38 1.94 -1.99
CA MET A 94 -15.12 2.86 -2.88
C MET A 94 -16.25 2.10 -3.57
N ARG A 95 -17.37 2.77 -3.84
CA ARG A 95 -18.47 2.21 -4.62
C ARG A 95 -17.99 1.83 -6.03
N LEU A 96 -18.18 0.57 -6.37
CA LEU A 96 -17.87 -0.01 -7.66
C LEU A 96 -19.18 -0.22 -8.42
N ASP A 97 -19.31 0.36 -9.60
CA ASP A 97 -20.54 0.30 -10.39
C ASP A 97 -20.65 -1.01 -11.19
N ARG A 98 -19.50 -1.60 -11.59
CA ARG A 98 -19.45 -2.88 -12.30
C ARG A 98 -19.70 -4.05 -11.36
N HIS A 99 -19.25 -3.95 -10.10
CA HIS A 99 -19.31 -4.99 -9.09
C HIS A 99 -19.83 -4.45 -7.74
N PRO A 100 -21.09 -3.96 -7.69
CA PRO A 100 -21.65 -3.35 -6.47
C PRO A 100 -21.77 -4.32 -5.29
N GLU A 101 -21.80 -5.62 -5.56
CA GLU A 101 -21.82 -6.68 -4.53
C GLU A 101 -20.55 -6.70 -3.68
N LEU A 102 -19.41 -6.27 -4.22
CA LEU A 102 -18.13 -6.25 -3.49
C LEU A 102 -18.17 -5.29 -2.30
N ALA A 103 -18.84 -4.15 -2.44
CA ALA A 103 -19.01 -3.19 -1.35
C ALA A 103 -19.71 -3.83 -0.13
N ALA A 104 -20.79 -4.59 -0.36
CA ALA A 104 -21.49 -5.28 0.71
C ALA A 104 -20.62 -6.35 1.37
N GLY A 105 -19.87 -7.12 0.57
CA GLY A 105 -18.91 -8.10 1.08
C GLY A 105 -17.79 -7.49 1.91
N TRP A 106 -17.26 -6.36 1.46
CA TRP A 106 -16.23 -5.64 2.18
C TRP A 106 -16.70 -5.10 3.54
N ILE A 107 -17.91 -4.54 3.58
CA ILE A 107 -18.52 -4.06 4.84
C ILE A 107 -18.73 -5.21 5.83
N GLU A 108 -19.18 -6.37 5.36
CA GLU A 108 -19.35 -7.55 6.23
C GLU A 108 -18.01 -8.04 6.78
N PHE A 109 -17.00 -8.16 5.92
CA PHE A 109 -15.66 -8.53 6.31
C PHE A 109 -15.08 -7.54 7.34
N ALA A 110 -15.18 -6.24 7.09
CA ALA A 110 -14.69 -5.22 7.98
C ALA A 110 -15.38 -5.22 9.35
N LYS A 111 -16.68 -5.45 9.39
CA LYS A 111 -17.44 -5.60 10.65
C LYS A 111 -17.00 -6.81 11.45
N ASP A 112 -16.72 -7.90 10.77
CA ASP A 112 -16.36 -9.16 11.42
C ASP A 112 -14.91 -9.15 11.93
N LEU A 113 -14.00 -8.53 11.20
CA LEU A 113 -12.56 -8.48 11.54
C LEU A 113 -12.11 -7.13 12.12
N ASN A 114 -13.00 -6.27 12.57
CA ASN A 114 -12.63 -4.99 13.17
C ASN A 114 -11.90 -5.19 14.53
N TYR A 115 -11.32 -4.12 15.06
CA TYR A 115 -10.56 -4.13 16.31
C TYR A 115 -11.34 -4.66 17.54
N SER A 116 -12.65 -4.69 17.47
CA SER A 116 -13.49 -5.23 18.56
C SER A 116 -13.62 -6.75 18.51
N ARG A 117 -13.31 -7.39 17.40
CA ARG A 117 -13.31 -8.85 17.28
C ARG A 117 -12.12 -9.44 18.02
N ARG A 118 -12.39 -10.30 18.98
CA ARG A 118 -11.38 -11.01 19.76
C ARG A 118 -11.06 -12.40 19.22
N ASP A 119 -11.99 -12.97 18.47
CA ASP A 119 -11.86 -14.30 17.91
C ASP A 119 -11.23 -14.24 16.51
N ARG A 120 -10.33 -15.19 16.25
CA ARG A 120 -9.75 -15.33 14.94
C ARG A 120 -10.75 -16.01 13.99
N PRO A 121 -10.63 -15.80 12.66
CA PRO A 121 -11.39 -16.54 11.68
C PRO A 121 -11.35 -18.05 11.94
N GLN A 122 -12.43 -18.76 11.66
CA GLN A 122 -12.57 -20.19 11.87
C GLN A 122 -12.74 -20.91 10.53
N GLY A 123 -12.53 -22.21 10.54
CA GLY A 123 -12.74 -23.06 9.35
C GLY A 123 -11.49 -23.32 8.52
N PRO A 124 -11.64 -24.00 7.37
CA PRO A 124 -10.53 -24.32 6.49
C PRO A 124 -9.77 -23.06 6.02
N GLY A 125 -8.45 -23.11 6.13
CA GLY A 125 -7.60 -21.96 5.74
C GLY A 125 -7.48 -20.84 6.77
N ALA A 126 -8.18 -20.93 7.90
CA ALA A 126 -8.15 -19.89 8.93
C ALA A 126 -6.73 -19.59 9.46
N GLN A 127 -5.86 -20.57 9.48
CA GLN A 127 -4.46 -20.39 9.89
C GLN A 127 -3.64 -19.48 8.96
N PHE A 128 -4.15 -19.21 7.76
CA PHE A 128 -3.53 -18.31 6.77
C PHE A 128 -4.14 -16.91 6.75
N GLN A 129 -5.17 -16.68 7.57
CA GLN A 129 -5.92 -15.43 7.65
C GLN A 129 -5.45 -14.64 8.86
N ASP A 130 -4.37 -13.93 8.71
CA ASP A 130 -3.71 -13.22 9.82
C ASP A 130 -3.71 -11.70 9.68
N SER A 131 -4.17 -11.19 8.55
CA SER A 131 -4.19 -9.77 8.28
C SER A 131 -5.60 -9.23 8.17
N ALA A 132 -5.83 -8.13 8.85
CA ALA A 132 -7.06 -7.38 8.80
C ALA A 132 -6.83 -6.06 8.06
N HIS A 133 -6.58 -6.15 6.76
CA HIS A 133 -6.47 -4.99 5.88
C HIS A 133 -7.87 -4.41 5.64
N HIS A 134 -8.43 -3.78 6.66
CA HIS A 134 -9.77 -3.23 6.61
C HIS A 134 -9.87 -1.91 7.36
N ASP A 135 -10.58 -0.99 6.79
CA ASP A 135 -11.10 0.17 7.49
C ASP A 135 -12.42 0.60 6.83
N THR A 136 -13.52 0.30 7.51
CA THR A 136 -14.86 0.76 7.11
C THR A 136 -15.57 1.18 8.39
N ALA A 137 -15.10 2.26 8.98
CA ALA A 137 -15.55 2.73 10.28
C ALA A 137 -17.07 2.98 10.34
N ASP A 138 -17.68 3.35 9.22
CA ASP A 138 -19.02 3.93 9.18
C ASP A 138 -20.07 3.00 8.57
N GLY A 139 -19.69 1.76 8.26
CA GLY A 139 -20.62 0.75 7.72
C GLY A 139 -21.11 1.01 6.30
N ARG A 140 -20.49 1.93 5.56
CA ARG A 140 -20.65 2.12 4.12
C ARG A 140 -19.30 2.36 3.44
N VAL A 141 -19.23 2.09 2.16
CA VAL A 141 -18.09 2.47 1.33
C VAL A 141 -18.20 3.94 0.89
N LEU A 142 -17.10 4.52 0.45
CA LEU A 142 -17.09 5.88 -0.06
C LEU A 142 -17.74 5.96 -1.46
N GLU A 143 -18.37 7.08 -1.74
CA GLU A 143 -18.75 7.43 -3.10
C GLU A 143 -17.50 7.83 -3.91
N LYS A 144 -17.56 7.68 -5.24
CA LYS A 144 -16.47 8.10 -6.15
C LYS A 144 -16.06 9.55 -5.94
N SER A 145 -17.03 10.44 -5.74
CA SER A 145 -16.80 11.86 -5.47
C SER A 145 -16.07 12.13 -4.14
N GLU A 146 -16.27 11.28 -3.14
CA GLU A 146 -15.55 11.39 -1.85
C GLU A 146 -14.09 10.99 -2.00
N VAL A 147 -13.81 9.96 -2.80
CA VAL A 147 -12.43 9.58 -3.16
C VAL A 147 -11.75 10.68 -3.97
N GLU A 148 -12.43 11.25 -4.97
CA GLU A 148 -11.94 12.40 -5.73
C GLU A 148 -11.62 13.62 -4.85
N GLU A 149 -12.43 13.86 -3.80
CA GLU A 149 -12.17 14.93 -2.84
C GLU A 149 -10.89 14.70 -2.04
N ILE A 150 -10.62 13.47 -1.62
CA ILE A 150 -9.38 13.09 -0.93
C ILE A 150 -8.18 13.31 -1.86
N ILE A 151 -8.26 12.82 -3.11
CA ILE A 151 -7.20 12.96 -4.11
C ILE A 151 -6.91 14.43 -4.40
N ARG A 152 -7.95 15.24 -4.58
CA ARG A 152 -7.80 16.67 -4.79
C ARG A 152 -7.09 17.34 -3.61
N CYS A 153 -7.48 17.02 -2.38
CA CYS A 153 -6.82 17.55 -1.19
C CYS A 153 -5.34 17.16 -1.14
N ALA A 154 -4.99 15.92 -1.47
CA ALA A 154 -3.60 15.46 -1.55
C ALA A 154 -2.83 16.24 -2.63
N THR A 155 -3.37 16.34 -3.83
CA THR A 155 -2.76 17.01 -4.99
C THR A 155 -2.51 18.50 -4.72
N GLU A 156 -3.47 19.21 -4.10
CA GLU A 156 -3.34 20.60 -3.70
C GLU A 156 -2.21 20.83 -2.67
N ASN A 157 -1.81 19.77 -1.98
CA ASN A 157 -0.71 19.77 -1.02
C ASN A 157 0.56 19.08 -1.55
N TYR A 158 0.68 18.91 -2.87
CA TYR A 158 1.83 18.28 -3.54
C TYR A 158 2.11 16.84 -3.07
N ILE A 159 1.08 16.12 -2.66
CA ILE A 159 1.12 14.71 -2.29
C ILE A 159 0.55 13.89 -3.45
N GLU A 160 1.33 12.99 -4.01
CA GLU A 160 0.86 12.00 -4.99
C GLU A 160 0.20 10.84 -4.28
N VAL A 161 -0.98 10.43 -4.76
CA VAL A 161 -1.69 9.27 -4.22
C VAL A 161 -1.43 8.06 -5.10
N ILE A 162 -0.89 7.01 -4.49
CA ILE A 162 -0.63 5.71 -5.09
C ILE A 162 -1.69 4.75 -4.55
N PRO A 163 -2.72 4.37 -5.32
CA PRO A 163 -3.67 3.36 -4.87
C PRO A 163 -2.98 2.02 -4.68
N GLU A 164 -3.30 1.34 -3.59
CA GLU A 164 -2.95 -0.05 -3.37
C GLU A 164 -4.22 -0.89 -3.47
N LEU A 165 -4.19 -1.84 -4.40
CA LEU A 165 -5.25 -2.82 -4.63
C LEU A 165 -4.63 -4.22 -4.47
N PRO A 166 -4.70 -4.80 -3.28
CA PRO A 166 -4.12 -6.10 -3.01
C PRO A 166 -4.56 -7.14 -4.03
N SER A 167 -3.63 -7.82 -4.64
CA SER A 167 -3.87 -8.86 -5.62
C SER A 167 -3.07 -10.11 -5.28
N LEU A 168 -3.51 -11.26 -5.74
CA LEU A 168 -3.15 -12.60 -5.35
C LEU A 168 -3.57 -12.90 -3.89
N THR A 169 -2.97 -12.22 -2.94
CA THR A 169 -3.24 -12.31 -1.50
C THR A 169 -4.04 -11.11 -1.00
N HIS A 170 -4.49 -11.15 0.25
CA HIS A 170 -5.31 -10.09 0.86
C HIS A 170 -6.51 -9.67 -0.01
N SER A 171 -6.93 -10.57 -0.91
CA SER A 171 -8.00 -10.34 -1.88
C SER A 171 -9.39 -10.57 -1.28
N TYR A 172 -9.55 -10.39 0.03
CA TYR A 172 -10.82 -10.53 0.75
C TYR A 172 -11.94 -9.73 0.08
N TYR A 173 -11.63 -8.52 -0.38
CA TYR A 173 -12.60 -7.62 -1.00
C TYR A 173 -13.21 -8.17 -2.28
N LEU A 174 -12.52 -9.06 -3.00
CA LEU A 174 -13.04 -9.80 -4.15
C LEU A 174 -13.76 -11.07 -3.70
N LEU A 175 -13.12 -11.81 -2.81
CA LEU A 175 -13.46 -13.20 -2.53
C LEU A 175 -14.60 -13.38 -1.51
N THR A 176 -14.97 -12.34 -0.78
CA THR A 176 -16.16 -12.36 0.08
C THR A 176 -17.44 -12.62 -0.71
N ARG A 177 -17.50 -12.22 -1.98
CA ARG A 177 -18.64 -12.41 -2.88
C ARG A 177 -18.36 -13.41 -4.01
N HIS A 178 -17.10 -13.60 -4.38
CA HIS A 178 -16.68 -14.49 -5.45
C HIS A 178 -15.82 -15.66 -4.92
N ARG A 179 -16.38 -16.42 -3.98
CA ARG A 179 -15.69 -17.55 -3.32
C ARG A 179 -15.23 -18.63 -4.32
N GLU A 180 -15.93 -18.78 -5.44
CA GLU A 180 -15.58 -19.71 -6.50
C GLU A 180 -14.24 -19.38 -7.18
N LEU A 181 -13.73 -18.18 -6.98
CA LEU A 181 -12.41 -17.76 -7.46
C LEU A 181 -11.29 -18.03 -6.46
N ALA A 182 -11.62 -18.35 -5.21
CA ALA A 182 -10.63 -18.55 -4.16
C ALA A 182 -9.86 -19.87 -4.31
N GLU A 183 -8.61 -19.87 -3.85
CA GLU A 183 -7.80 -21.08 -3.70
C GLU A 183 -8.40 -22.01 -2.63
N ILE A 184 -8.89 -21.46 -1.52
CA ILE A 184 -9.64 -22.18 -0.48
C ILE A 184 -11.05 -21.61 -0.38
N GLN A 185 -11.98 -22.17 -1.12
CA GLN A 185 -13.37 -21.69 -1.19
C GLN A 185 -14.15 -21.85 0.13
N ALA A 186 -13.77 -22.86 0.93
CA ALA A 186 -14.42 -23.16 2.21
C ALA A 186 -13.88 -22.32 3.39
N ALA A 187 -12.89 -21.45 3.17
CA ALA A 187 -12.41 -20.53 4.20
C ALA A 187 -13.55 -19.59 4.65
N GLU A 188 -13.56 -19.21 5.92
CA GLU A 188 -14.53 -18.25 6.44
C GLU A 188 -14.42 -16.93 5.67
N TRP A 189 -13.21 -16.41 5.57
CA TRP A 189 -12.84 -15.27 4.72
C TRP A 189 -11.71 -15.69 3.79
N PRO A 190 -12.00 -15.99 2.52
CA PRO A 190 -10.96 -16.39 1.57
C PRO A 190 -9.99 -15.22 1.31
N ASP A 191 -8.70 -15.53 1.43
CA ASP A 191 -7.62 -14.55 1.26
C ASP A 191 -7.09 -14.48 -0.16
N THR A 192 -6.76 -15.65 -0.72
CA THR A 192 -6.01 -15.75 -1.97
C THR A 192 -6.91 -16.23 -3.11
N TYR A 193 -6.93 -15.50 -4.22
CA TYR A 193 -7.61 -16.01 -5.40
C TYR A 193 -6.75 -17.06 -6.12
N CYS A 194 -7.43 -17.89 -6.93
CA CYS A 194 -6.76 -18.90 -7.75
C CYS A 194 -6.06 -18.23 -8.95
N PRO A 195 -4.71 -18.16 -9.01
CA PRO A 195 -3.98 -17.54 -10.11
C PRO A 195 -4.08 -18.34 -11.42
N SER A 196 -4.61 -19.58 -11.36
CA SER A 196 -4.87 -20.39 -12.55
C SER A 196 -6.28 -20.25 -13.11
N ASN A 197 -7.12 -19.40 -12.51
CA ASN A 197 -8.47 -19.17 -12.97
C ASN A 197 -8.55 -17.85 -13.77
N PRO A 198 -8.85 -17.86 -15.09
CA PRO A 198 -8.94 -16.64 -15.87
C PRO A 198 -9.99 -15.66 -15.36
N LYS A 199 -11.07 -16.16 -14.74
CA LYS A 199 -12.12 -15.31 -14.15
C LYS A 199 -11.63 -14.47 -12.97
N SER A 200 -10.56 -14.89 -12.28
CA SER A 200 -9.93 -14.07 -11.25
C SER A 200 -9.43 -12.75 -11.82
N TYR A 201 -8.87 -12.78 -13.03
CA TYR A 201 -8.36 -11.59 -13.70
C TYR A 201 -9.46 -10.75 -14.37
N GLU A 202 -10.52 -11.39 -14.84
CA GLU A 202 -11.69 -10.66 -15.35
C GLU A 202 -12.24 -9.75 -14.25
N LEU A 203 -12.49 -10.30 -13.05
CA LEU A 203 -12.96 -9.53 -11.90
C LEU A 203 -11.95 -8.49 -11.44
N LEU A 204 -10.68 -8.90 -11.25
CA LEU A 204 -9.62 -8.01 -10.78
C LEU A 204 -9.43 -6.80 -11.69
N PHE A 205 -9.40 -7.03 -13.00
CA PHE A 205 -9.18 -5.96 -13.96
C PHE A 205 -10.39 -5.02 -14.10
N ASP A 206 -11.60 -5.52 -13.95
CA ASP A 206 -12.80 -4.67 -13.87
C ASP A 206 -12.73 -3.72 -12.66
N VAL A 207 -12.27 -4.23 -11.51
CA VAL A 207 -12.05 -3.39 -10.31
C VAL A 207 -10.93 -2.37 -10.56
N PHE A 208 -9.80 -2.79 -11.15
CA PHE A 208 -8.71 -1.88 -11.48
C PHE A 208 -9.16 -0.75 -12.41
N GLU A 209 -9.98 -1.05 -13.41
CA GLU A 209 -10.51 -0.03 -14.33
C GLU A 209 -11.26 1.07 -13.58
N GLU A 210 -12.16 0.71 -12.67
CA GLU A 210 -12.94 1.70 -11.94
C GLU A 210 -12.07 2.60 -11.05
N TYR A 211 -11.06 2.02 -10.39
CA TYR A 211 -10.11 2.82 -9.62
C TYR A 211 -9.22 3.70 -10.52
N VAL A 212 -8.76 3.17 -11.65
CA VAL A 212 -7.97 3.94 -12.61
C VAL A 212 -8.78 5.09 -13.21
N GLU A 213 -10.06 4.88 -13.52
CA GLU A 213 -10.96 5.93 -14.03
C GLU A 213 -11.10 7.10 -13.03
N VAL A 214 -11.25 6.80 -11.73
CA VAL A 214 -11.44 7.80 -10.68
C VAL A 214 -10.12 8.44 -10.26
N MET A 215 -9.09 7.64 -10.02
CA MET A 215 -7.87 8.11 -9.38
C MET A 215 -6.80 8.57 -10.37
N LYS A 216 -6.84 8.10 -11.62
CA LYS A 216 -5.89 8.41 -12.70
C LYS A 216 -4.42 8.29 -12.25
N PRO A 217 -4.04 7.17 -11.61
CA PRO A 217 -2.76 7.03 -10.98
C PRO A 217 -1.63 6.87 -12.01
N ARG A 218 -0.44 7.38 -11.70
CA ARG A 218 0.78 7.08 -12.46
C ARG A 218 1.41 5.76 -11.99
N ILE A 219 1.16 5.39 -10.75
CA ILE A 219 1.66 4.19 -10.09
C ILE A 219 0.47 3.50 -9.44
N LEU A 220 0.37 2.18 -9.60
CA LEU A 220 -0.59 1.34 -8.87
C LEU A 220 0.19 0.27 -8.11
N HIS A 221 -0.02 0.21 -6.79
CA HIS A 221 0.54 -0.81 -5.93
C HIS A 221 -0.41 -2.01 -5.90
N ILE A 222 0.10 -3.19 -6.24
CA ILE A 222 -0.72 -4.38 -6.40
C ILE A 222 -0.62 -5.36 -5.22
N GLY A 223 0.02 -4.96 -4.11
CA GLY A 223 0.21 -5.84 -2.95
C GLY A 223 1.24 -6.93 -3.23
N HIS A 224 0.78 -8.16 -3.41
CA HIS A 224 1.57 -9.37 -3.65
C HIS A 224 2.46 -9.79 -2.47
N ASP A 225 2.07 -9.43 -1.28
CA ASP A 225 2.74 -9.79 -0.04
C ASP A 225 2.09 -11.01 0.62
N GLU A 226 2.83 -11.64 1.53
CA GLU A 226 2.34 -12.64 2.49
C GLU A 226 1.63 -13.86 1.89
N TRP A 227 2.02 -14.29 0.70
CA TRP A 227 1.47 -15.53 0.14
C TRP A 227 1.97 -16.77 0.87
N ARG A 228 1.35 -17.05 1.99
CA ARG A 228 1.68 -18.16 2.89
C ARG A 228 0.88 -19.44 2.60
N MET A 229 -0.20 -19.29 1.86
CA MET A 229 -1.09 -20.40 1.56
C MET A 229 -0.42 -21.42 0.64
N PRO A 230 -0.48 -22.73 0.98
CA PRO A 230 0.02 -23.75 0.08
C PRO A 230 -0.83 -23.82 -1.19
N VAL A 231 -0.16 -23.98 -2.32
CA VAL A 231 -0.79 -24.17 -3.62
C VAL A 231 -1.31 -25.62 -3.78
N GLY A 232 -2.34 -25.78 -4.60
CA GLY A 232 -2.87 -27.08 -4.98
C GLY A 232 -4.08 -27.51 -4.15
N VAL A 233 -4.63 -26.62 -3.33
CA VAL A 233 -5.91 -26.85 -2.66
C VAL A 233 -7.02 -26.83 -3.71
N CYS A 234 -7.04 -25.85 -4.60
CA CYS A 234 -7.98 -25.87 -5.72
C CYS A 234 -7.51 -26.82 -6.85
N PRO A 235 -8.46 -27.41 -7.60
CA PRO A 235 -8.12 -28.36 -8.67
C PRO A 235 -7.27 -27.74 -9.79
N ARG A 236 -7.35 -26.43 -10.02
CA ARG A 236 -6.64 -25.71 -11.09
C ARG A 236 -5.17 -25.50 -10.78
N CYS A 237 -4.82 -25.34 -9.50
CA CYS A 237 -3.45 -25.12 -9.03
C CYS A 237 -2.76 -26.44 -8.64
N ARG A 238 -3.50 -27.55 -8.56
CA ARG A 238 -2.96 -28.84 -8.13
C ARG A 238 -1.78 -29.27 -8.98
N GLY A 239 -0.65 -29.55 -8.33
CA GLY A 239 0.57 -30.00 -8.98
C GLY A 239 1.39 -28.91 -9.69
N LYS A 240 1.01 -27.66 -9.57
CA LYS A 240 1.78 -26.53 -10.09
C LYS A 240 2.80 -26.02 -9.07
N ASP A 241 3.88 -25.48 -9.55
CA ASP A 241 4.89 -24.81 -8.72
C ASP A 241 4.39 -23.42 -8.28
N GLN A 242 4.52 -23.13 -6.99
CA GLN A 242 4.01 -21.89 -6.42
C GLN A 242 4.80 -20.68 -6.89
N THR A 243 6.10 -20.82 -7.08
CA THR A 243 6.97 -19.75 -7.58
C THR A 243 6.62 -19.38 -9.03
N GLU A 244 6.36 -20.41 -9.86
CA GLU A 244 5.92 -20.20 -11.24
C GLU A 244 4.57 -19.48 -11.29
N LEU A 245 3.63 -19.88 -10.45
CA LEU A 245 2.33 -19.23 -10.36
C LEU A 245 2.44 -17.77 -9.92
N PHE A 246 3.34 -17.46 -8.97
CA PHE A 246 3.61 -16.09 -8.57
C PHE A 246 4.16 -15.24 -9.73
N ILE A 247 5.13 -15.79 -10.45
CA ILE A 247 5.73 -15.11 -11.62
C ILE A 247 4.69 -14.88 -12.72
N GLU A 248 3.85 -15.84 -13.01
CA GLU A 248 2.79 -15.74 -14.02
C GLU A 248 1.76 -14.67 -13.64
N ASP A 249 1.33 -14.66 -12.37
CA ASP A 249 0.36 -13.68 -11.85
C ASP A 249 0.92 -12.27 -11.92
N LEU A 250 2.11 -12.07 -11.37
CA LEU A 250 2.80 -10.78 -11.38
C LEU A 250 2.94 -10.24 -12.82
N ASN A 251 3.43 -11.05 -13.75
CA ASN A 251 3.67 -10.60 -15.12
C ASN A 251 2.37 -10.35 -15.90
N ARG A 252 1.30 -11.05 -15.58
CA ARG A 252 -0.01 -10.80 -16.19
C ARG A 252 -0.55 -9.44 -15.78
N ILE A 253 -0.52 -9.13 -14.48
CA ILE A 253 -0.98 -7.84 -13.97
C ILE A 253 -0.06 -6.72 -14.45
N TYR A 254 1.26 -6.94 -14.41
CA TYR A 254 2.24 -5.98 -14.94
C TYR A 254 1.95 -5.63 -16.39
N SER A 255 1.74 -6.64 -17.26
CA SER A 255 1.46 -6.42 -18.67
C SER A 255 0.18 -5.62 -18.90
N TYR A 256 -0.85 -5.91 -18.11
CA TYR A 256 -2.12 -5.18 -18.18
C TYR A 256 -1.99 -3.70 -17.80
N LEU A 257 -1.33 -3.40 -16.70
CA LEU A 257 -1.15 -2.03 -16.22
C LEU A 257 -0.15 -1.23 -17.06
N SER A 258 0.94 -1.85 -17.48
CA SER A 258 1.95 -1.23 -18.34
C SER A 258 1.40 -0.83 -19.70
N ALA A 259 0.48 -1.64 -20.29
CA ALA A 259 -0.22 -1.29 -21.51
C ALA A 259 -1.06 -0.01 -21.40
N LYS A 260 -1.42 0.39 -20.17
CA LYS A 260 -2.13 1.63 -19.85
C LYS A 260 -1.19 2.77 -19.46
N GLY A 261 0.11 2.55 -19.47
CA GLY A 261 1.12 3.53 -19.03
C GLY A 261 1.18 3.70 -17.51
N ILE A 262 0.66 2.75 -16.76
CA ILE A 262 0.66 2.76 -15.28
C ILE A 262 1.85 1.92 -14.81
N ARG A 263 2.71 2.51 -13.99
CA ARG A 263 3.83 1.81 -13.37
C ARG A 263 3.34 0.95 -12.22
N VAL A 264 3.87 -0.27 -12.11
CA VAL A 264 3.49 -1.22 -11.05
C VAL A 264 4.40 -1.06 -9.84
N ALA A 265 3.83 -1.16 -8.65
CA ALA A 265 4.53 -1.30 -7.38
C ALA A 265 4.07 -2.56 -6.64
N ILE A 266 4.99 -3.21 -5.92
CA ILE A 266 4.73 -4.42 -5.13
C ILE A 266 5.46 -4.36 -3.78
N TRP A 267 5.01 -5.20 -2.84
CA TRP A 267 5.79 -5.53 -1.65
C TRP A 267 6.93 -6.50 -2.00
N GLY A 268 8.07 -6.36 -1.34
CA GLY A 268 9.31 -7.04 -1.72
C GLY A 268 9.54 -8.40 -1.07
N ASP A 269 8.71 -8.85 -0.17
CA ASP A 269 8.94 -10.07 0.62
C ASP A 269 9.10 -11.34 -0.24
N HIS A 270 8.28 -11.50 -1.29
CA HIS A 270 8.41 -12.65 -2.20
C HIS A 270 9.64 -12.60 -3.13
N LEU A 271 10.33 -11.46 -3.17
CA LEU A 271 11.58 -11.32 -3.93
C LEU A 271 12.81 -11.74 -3.12
N MET A 272 12.61 -12.17 -1.88
CA MET A 272 13.68 -12.60 -0.97
C MET A 272 13.62 -14.11 -0.76
N GLU A 273 14.59 -14.85 -1.32
CA GLU A 273 14.66 -16.31 -1.22
C GLU A 273 14.62 -16.83 0.22
N ARG A 274 15.19 -16.09 1.17
CA ARG A 274 15.26 -16.47 2.58
C ARG A 274 13.89 -16.64 3.26
N VAL A 275 12.84 -15.98 2.75
CA VAL A 275 11.48 -16.13 3.29
C VAL A 275 10.73 -17.33 2.72
N ARG A 276 11.32 -18.10 1.79
CA ARG A 276 10.67 -19.26 1.14
C ARG A 276 10.21 -20.31 2.14
N GLY A 277 10.84 -20.40 3.28
CA GLY A 277 10.59 -21.46 4.23
C GLY A 277 11.15 -22.82 3.75
N ARG A 278 11.74 -23.55 4.66
CA ARG A 278 12.36 -24.86 4.38
C ARG A 278 11.54 -26.01 4.95
N GLY A 279 10.21 -25.90 4.87
CA GLY A 279 9.30 -26.92 5.44
C GLY A 279 9.12 -26.76 6.97
N PRO A 280 8.53 -27.75 7.65
CA PRO A 280 8.17 -27.66 9.07
C PRO A 280 9.35 -27.48 10.02
N GLU A 281 10.59 -27.66 9.54
CA GLU A 281 11.81 -27.49 10.32
C GLU A 281 12.46 -26.10 10.17
N SER A 282 11.92 -25.20 9.36
CA SER A 282 12.49 -23.87 9.23
C SER A 282 12.34 -23.13 10.56
N LYS A 283 13.48 -22.86 11.19
CA LYS A 283 13.52 -22.23 12.50
C LYS A 283 13.02 -20.80 12.43
N ILE A 284 12.14 -20.55 13.31
CA ILE A 284 11.50 -19.29 13.67
C ILE A 284 12.54 -18.27 14.12
N SER A 285 12.28 -17.00 13.88
CA SER A 285 13.01 -15.92 14.53
C SER A 285 12.90 -16.03 16.05
N PRO A 286 13.85 -15.49 16.82
CA PRO A 286 13.82 -15.51 18.29
C PRO A 286 12.54 -14.87 18.87
N SER A 287 11.85 -14.04 18.11
CA SER A 287 10.53 -13.47 18.47
C SER A 287 9.37 -14.46 18.33
N GLY A 288 9.60 -15.69 17.85
CA GLY A 288 8.55 -16.68 17.62
C GLY A 288 7.72 -16.46 16.35
N TYR A 289 8.02 -15.42 15.60
CA TYR A 289 7.32 -15.12 14.35
C TYR A 289 7.91 -15.90 13.18
N GLN A 290 7.12 -16.79 12.61
CA GLN A 290 7.47 -17.51 11.38
C GLN A 290 6.87 -16.79 10.18
N TYR A 291 7.72 -16.09 9.43
CA TYR A 291 7.34 -15.64 8.10
C TYR A 291 7.83 -16.66 7.06
N GLN A 292 6.92 -17.28 6.36
CA GLN A 292 7.21 -18.24 5.30
C GLN A 292 6.35 -17.93 4.08
N SER A 293 7.01 -17.76 2.95
CA SER A 293 6.38 -17.56 1.65
C SER A 293 6.86 -18.65 0.68
N PRO A 294 6.15 -19.76 0.56
CA PRO A 294 6.56 -20.88 -0.30
C PRO A 294 6.82 -20.48 -1.75
N GLY A 295 6.13 -19.45 -2.23
CA GLY A 295 6.31 -18.87 -3.57
C GLY A 295 7.43 -17.86 -3.71
N ALA A 296 8.26 -17.62 -2.67
CA ALA A 296 9.36 -16.66 -2.74
C ALA A 296 10.38 -17.04 -3.82
N LEU A 297 10.88 -16.06 -4.56
CA LEU A 297 11.76 -16.23 -5.70
C LEU A 297 13.23 -16.32 -5.29
N SER A 298 14.00 -17.13 -6.00
CA SER A 298 15.47 -17.05 -5.92
C SER A 298 15.96 -15.78 -6.62
N PRO A 299 17.20 -15.33 -6.30
CA PRO A 299 17.81 -14.16 -6.96
C PRO A 299 17.84 -14.29 -8.50
N ASP A 300 18.09 -15.51 -9.00
CA ASP A 300 18.07 -15.79 -10.44
C ASP A 300 16.68 -15.65 -11.05
N GLN A 301 15.63 -16.06 -10.36
CA GLN A 301 14.25 -15.89 -10.80
C GLN A 301 13.84 -14.42 -10.79
N VAL A 302 14.19 -13.69 -9.74
CA VAL A 302 13.99 -12.23 -9.69
C VAL A 302 14.66 -11.56 -10.88
N LYS A 303 15.93 -11.87 -11.12
CA LYS A 303 16.68 -11.29 -12.25
C LYS A 303 16.06 -11.59 -13.60
N ARG A 304 15.52 -12.78 -13.82
CA ARG A 304 14.99 -13.23 -15.11
C ARG A 304 13.53 -12.85 -15.34
N HIS A 305 12.71 -12.84 -14.30
CA HIS A 305 11.26 -12.83 -14.46
C HIS A 305 10.57 -11.59 -13.91
N VAL A 306 11.20 -10.85 -12.99
CA VAL A 306 10.61 -9.60 -12.47
C VAL A 306 10.96 -8.44 -13.40
N PRO A 307 9.96 -7.70 -13.93
CA PRO A 307 10.20 -6.52 -14.76
C PRO A 307 11.02 -5.47 -14.01
N LYS A 308 11.97 -4.83 -14.73
CA LYS A 308 13.02 -4.00 -14.10
C LYS A 308 12.57 -2.60 -13.68
N ASP A 309 11.41 -2.18 -14.11
CA ASP A 309 10.81 -0.88 -13.80
C ASP A 309 9.72 -0.97 -12.71
N ILE A 310 9.46 -2.17 -12.17
CA ILE A 310 8.59 -2.34 -11.00
C ILE A 310 9.23 -1.61 -9.80
N LEU A 311 8.39 -0.88 -9.06
CA LEU A 311 8.79 -0.32 -7.78
C LEU A 311 8.61 -1.36 -6.68
N ILE A 312 9.67 -1.59 -5.92
CA ILE A 312 9.66 -2.55 -4.83
C ILE A 312 9.64 -1.78 -3.52
N PHE A 313 8.61 -2.02 -2.71
CA PHE A 313 8.52 -1.53 -1.35
C PHE A 313 8.83 -2.66 -0.38
N ASN A 314 9.64 -2.35 0.64
CA ASN A 314 9.97 -3.31 1.67
C ASN A 314 9.36 -2.88 3.01
N TRP A 315 8.70 -3.81 3.70
CA TRP A 315 8.09 -3.56 5.01
C TRP A 315 8.87 -4.22 6.16
N PHE A 316 10.05 -4.78 5.89
CA PHE A 316 10.96 -5.25 6.92
C PHE A 316 11.79 -4.08 7.44
N TRP A 317 11.44 -3.57 8.60
CA TRP A 317 12.03 -2.38 9.22
C TRP A 317 12.85 -2.69 10.48
N GLN A 318 13.44 -3.89 10.55
CA GLN A 318 14.36 -4.21 11.63
C GLN A 318 15.70 -3.53 11.37
N ASP A 319 16.24 -2.93 12.43
CA ASP A 319 17.55 -2.30 12.40
C ASP A 319 18.63 -3.34 12.03
N GLU A 320 19.55 -3.00 11.13
CA GLU A 320 20.70 -3.85 10.77
C GLU A 320 21.55 -4.23 12.01
N ASP A 321 21.55 -3.38 13.02
CA ASP A 321 22.29 -3.58 14.29
C ASP A 321 21.52 -4.45 15.31
N SER A 322 20.27 -4.74 15.10
CA SER A 322 19.52 -5.71 15.90
C SER A 322 19.93 -7.13 15.50
N HIS A 323 21.14 -7.43 15.84
CA HIS A 323 21.83 -8.70 15.78
C HIS A 323 21.07 -9.93 15.29
N GLY A 324 21.28 -10.26 14.07
CA GLY A 324 21.85 -11.51 13.63
C GLY A 324 21.01 -12.75 13.69
N ASP A 325 19.87 -12.76 14.31
CA ASP A 325 19.09 -13.98 14.43
C ASP A 325 17.61 -13.83 14.03
N ALA A 326 17.13 -12.65 13.82
CA ALA A 326 15.90 -12.45 13.11
C ALA A 326 16.19 -12.65 11.62
N GLY A 327 15.87 -13.79 11.06
CA GLY A 327 16.19 -14.19 9.68
C GLY A 327 15.71 -13.27 8.57
N LEU A 328 15.36 -12.03 8.87
CA LEU A 328 14.89 -11.01 7.95
C LEU A 328 15.67 -9.69 8.03
N GLY A 329 16.55 -9.51 9.04
CA GLY A 329 17.43 -8.36 9.15
C GLY A 329 18.82 -8.70 8.66
N GLY A 330 19.38 -8.04 7.69
CA GLY A 330 20.78 -8.19 7.32
C GLY A 330 21.08 -8.32 5.83
N GLU A 331 20.11 -8.12 4.95
CA GLU A 331 20.42 -7.78 3.56
C GLU A 331 20.21 -6.29 3.36
N LYS A 332 21.23 -5.61 2.86
CA LYS A 332 21.14 -4.22 2.49
C LYS A 332 20.00 -4.09 1.48
N ASN A 333 19.07 -3.18 1.76
CA ASN A 333 18.09 -2.73 0.82
C ASN A 333 18.81 -1.84 -0.23
N ASP A 334 19.51 -2.47 -1.18
CA ASP A 334 20.16 -1.81 -2.31
C ASP A 334 19.15 -1.62 -3.47
#